data_c7d045ba5610be92b2bf3645de84821f
#
_entry.id   c7d045ba5610be92b2bf3645de84821f
#
_cell.length_a   1.000
_cell.length_b   1.000
_cell.length_c   1.000
_cell.angle_alpha   90.00
_cell.angle_beta   90.00
_cell.angle_gamma   90.00
#
_symmetry.space_group_name_H-M   'P 1'
#
loop_
_entity.id
_entity.type
_entity.pdbx_description
1 polymer ?
#
loop_
_entity_poly.entity_id
_entity_poly.type
_entity_poly.pdbx_seq_one_letter_code
_entity_poly.pdbx_strand_id
1 'polypeptide(L)'
;MCFGGPAKAHPHVFVDARTGFIFRTDGKLEALHISWTYDEFTTLILFESLNLDQDGDGQFNDADRAAIIEGETNWDSAYKGDVYLEFAGQDYPLGRPEAAAVSLNNNQVKVSFDLPLSQPVRIDSAPVFLRLYDPFFYFAYSIVPAIDPTDLPEECQAQIVPFEPNAAESALQDKLAALGREDIFSVENVGRLFSDKVQLTCG
;
A
#
# COMPACT_ATOMS: atom_id res chain seq x y z
N MET A 1 -14.08 -38.49 -1.39
CA MET A 1 -13.31 -37.91 -2.49
C MET A 1 -13.26 -36.41 -2.24
N CYS A 2 -12.14 -35.90 -1.71
CA CYS A 2 -11.94 -34.46 -1.55
C CYS A 2 -11.49 -33.90 -2.89
N PHE A 3 -12.30 -33.09 -3.52
CA PHE A 3 -11.90 -32.28 -4.65
C PHE A 3 -11.07 -31.13 -4.10
N GLY A 4 -9.75 -31.29 -4.01
CA GLY A 4 -8.83 -30.19 -3.83
C GLY A 4 -8.80 -29.39 -5.14
N GLY A 5 -9.48 -28.26 -5.19
CA GLY A 5 -9.24 -27.27 -6.24
C GLY A 5 -7.79 -26.77 -6.15
N PRO A 6 -7.20 -26.27 -7.23
CA PRO A 6 -5.86 -25.68 -7.17
C PRO A 6 -5.88 -24.54 -6.14
N ALA A 7 -4.98 -24.61 -5.17
CA ALA A 7 -4.77 -23.50 -4.25
C ALA A 7 -4.22 -22.34 -5.10
N LYS A 8 -4.92 -21.21 -5.10
CA LYS A 8 -4.44 -19.98 -5.74
C LYS A 8 -3.22 -19.50 -4.96
N ALA A 9 -2.11 -19.27 -5.63
CA ALA A 9 -0.83 -19.03 -4.99
C ALA A 9 -0.39 -17.56 -4.98
N HIS A 10 -1.00 -16.70 -5.75
CA HIS A 10 -0.77 -15.25 -5.74
C HIS A 10 -2.11 -14.49 -5.85
N PRO A 11 -2.29 -13.41 -5.10
CA PRO A 11 -1.45 -12.87 -4.02
C PRO A 11 -1.56 -13.68 -2.71
N HIS A 12 -0.57 -13.49 -1.81
CA HIS A 12 -0.53 -14.17 -0.50
C HIS A 12 -0.96 -13.26 0.65
N VAL A 13 -0.77 -11.95 0.50
CA VAL A 13 -1.08 -10.94 1.50
C VAL A 13 -2.08 -9.95 0.91
N PHE A 14 -3.16 -9.69 1.64
CA PHE A 14 -4.17 -8.73 1.24
C PHE A 14 -4.12 -7.53 2.19
N VAL A 15 -4.04 -6.34 1.61
CA VAL A 15 -3.89 -5.08 2.33
C VAL A 15 -4.98 -4.11 1.89
N ASP A 16 -5.79 -3.67 2.83
CA ASP A 16 -6.66 -2.52 2.64
C ASP A 16 -5.83 -1.25 2.86
N ALA A 17 -5.58 -0.52 1.79
CA ALA A 17 -4.74 0.66 1.81
C ALA A 17 -5.58 1.94 1.74
N ARG A 18 -5.18 2.94 2.53
CA ARG A 18 -5.71 4.31 2.44
C ARG A 18 -4.59 5.25 2.11
N THR A 19 -4.90 6.25 1.34
CA THR A 19 -3.93 7.23 0.87
C THR A 19 -4.43 8.64 1.16
N GLY A 20 -3.51 9.52 1.53
CA GLY A 20 -3.75 10.93 1.74
C GLY A 20 -2.63 11.77 1.11
N PHE A 21 -2.88 13.06 0.98
CA PHE A 21 -1.97 14.02 0.39
C PHE A 21 -1.74 15.17 1.38
N ILE A 22 -0.50 15.40 1.75
CA ILE A 22 -0.11 16.42 2.72
C ILE A 22 0.42 17.63 1.96
N PHE A 23 -0.26 18.76 2.13
CA PHE A 23 0.09 20.02 1.49
C PHE A 23 0.71 20.99 2.47
N ARG A 24 1.68 21.74 1.99
CA ARG A 24 2.23 22.90 2.70
C ARG A 24 1.30 24.08 2.59
N THR A 25 1.51 25.05 3.47
CA THR A 25 0.76 26.33 3.48
C THR A 25 0.96 27.16 2.19
N ASP A 26 2.02 26.89 1.41
CA ASP A 26 2.26 27.53 0.10
C ASP A 26 1.55 26.79 -1.07
N GLY A 27 0.69 25.77 -0.76
CA GLY A 27 -0.09 25.02 -1.72
C GLY A 27 0.70 23.94 -2.48
N LYS A 28 1.89 23.57 -2.02
CA LYS A 28 2.66 22.47 -2.63
C LYS A 28 2.39 21.16 -1.91
N LEU A 29 2.24 20.08 -2.66
CA LEU A 29 2.27 18.71 -2.13
C LEU A 29 3.68 18.42 -1.59
N GLU A 30 3.77 18.03 -0.32
CA GLU A 30 5.07 17.75 0.32
C GLU A 30 5.24 16.30 0.78
N ALA A 31 4.13 15.60 1.08
CA ALA A 31 4.19 14.21 1.50
C ALA A 31 2.91 13.47 1.13
N LEU A 32 2.98 12.15 1.17
CA LEU A 32 1.84 11.24 1.11
C LEU A 32 1.58 10.70 2.51
N HIS A 33 0.33 10.58 2.90
CA HIS A 33 -0.08 9.80 4.07
C HIS A 33 -0.55 8.43 3.60
N ILE A 34 0.08 7.36 4.08
CA ILE A 34 -0.25 5.99 3.72
C ILE A 34 -0.69 5.24 4.98
N SER A 35 -1.73 4.44 4.87
CA SER A 35 -2.03 3.47 5.91
C SER A 35 -2.40 2.12 5.31
N TRP A 36 -1.88 1.05 5.90
CA TRP A 36 -2.13 -0.35 5.56
C TRP A 36 -2.88 -1.03 6.68
N THR A 37 -3.94 -1.73 6.34
CA THR A 37 -4.63 -2.63 7.25
C THR A 37 -4.48 -4.03 6.69
N TYR A 38 -3.79 -4.90 7.43
CA TYR A 38 -3.56 -6.27 7.02
C TYR A 38 -4.80 -7.12 7.25
N ASP A 39 -4.98 -8.15 6.42
CA ASP A 39 -5.99 -9.16 6.65
C ASP A 39 -5.77 -9.91 7.97
N GLU A 40 -6.77 -10.66 8.43
CA GLU A 40 -6.71 -11.38 9.71
C GLU A 40 -5.60 -12.44 9.74
N PHE A 41 -5.36 -13.12 8.61
CA PHE A 41 -4.35 -14.16 8.54
C PHE A 41 -2.93 -13.57 8.60
N THR A 42 -2.68 -12.51 7.85
CA THR A 42 -1.40 -11.77 7.89
C THR A 42 -1.18 -11.17 9.28
N THR A 43 -2.23 -10.65 9.91
CA THR A 43 -2.16 -10.16 11.30
C THR A 43 -1.70 -11.26 12.26
N LEU A 44 -2.24 -12.48 12.16
CA LEU A 44 -1.80 -13.62 12.99
C LEU A 44 -0.34 -13.97 12.74
N ILE A 45 0.12 -13.94 11.49
CA ILE A 45 1.54 -14.15 11.16
C ILE A 45 2.43 -13.09 11.80
N LEU A 46 2.02 -11.81 11.79
CA LEU A 46 2.75 -10.74 12.46
C LEU A 46 2.82 -10.96 13.97
N PHE A 47 1.72 -11.35 14.61
CA PHE A 47 1.71 -11.68 16.04
C PHE A 47 2.71 -12.80 16.38
N GLU A 48 2.74 -13.86 15.60
CA GLU A 48 3.65 -14.99 15.81
C GLU A 48 5.11 -14.60 15.51
N SER A 49 5.36 -14.00 14.35
CA SER A 49 6.73 -13.72 13.89
C SER A 49 7.46 -12.66 14.72
N LEU A 50 6.73 -11.67 15.21
CA LEU A 50 7.27 -10.59 16.06
C LEU A 50 7.05 -10.86 17.55
N ASN A 51 6.42 -12.00 17.91
CA ASN A 51 6.12 -12.38 19.28
C ASN A 51 5.38 -11.26 20.06
N LEU A 52 4.32 -10.72 19.44
CA LEU A 52 3.51 -9.63 19.98
C LEU A 52 2.56 -10.12 21.07
N ASP A 53 2.05 -9.19 21.90
CA ASP A 53 1.03 -9.44 22.93
C ASP A 53 1.43 -10.61 23.87
N GLN A 54 2.66 -10.57 24.40
CA GLN A 54 3.18 -11.64 25.27
C GLN A 54 2.43 -11.76 26.60
N ASP A 55 1.77 -10.71 27.05
CA ASP A 55 0.94 -10.70 28.26
C ASP A 55 -0.50 -11.19 28.01
N GLY A 56 -0.88 -11.37 26.73
CA GLY A 56 -2.15 -11.97 26.32
C GLY A 56 -3.38 -11.10 26.61
N ASP A 57 -3.20 -9.76 26.70
CA ASP A 57 -4.31 -8.85 26.98
C ASP A 57 -5.08 -8.39 25.71
N GLY A 58 -4.62 -8.81 24.53
CA GLY A 58 -5.22 -8.51 23.25
C GLY A 58 -4.97 -7.08 22.77
N GLN A 59 -3.93 -6.40 23.31
CA GLN A 59 -3.59 -5.03 22.96
C GLN A 59 -2.09 -4.92 22.64
N PHE A 60 -1.72 -3.87 21.94
CA PHE A 60 -0.30 -3.55 21.73
C PHE A 60 0.21 -2.65 22.85
N ASN A 61 1.24 -3.11 23.53
CA ASN A 61 2.07 -2.27 24.38
C ASN A 61 3.08 -1.46 23.54
N ASP A 62 3.93 -0.65 24.17
CA ASP A 62 4.91 0.19 23.45
C ASP A 62 6.00 -0.63 22.76
N ALA A 63 6.37 -1.79 23.30
CA ALA A 63 7.37 -2.69 22.69
C ALA A 63 6.80 -3.35 21.43
N ASP A 64 5.53 -3.79 21.46
CA ASP A 64 4.85 -4.36 20.30
C ASP A 64 4.77 -3.33 19.15
N ARG A 65 4.35 -2.09 19.48
CA ARG A 65 4.30 -1.01 18.51
C ARG A 65 5.67 -0.72 17.91
N ALA A 66 6.70 -0.65 18.73
CA ALA A 66 8.06 -0.40 18.26
C ALA A 66 8.55 -1.52 17.33
N ALA A 67 8.28 -2.78 17.66
CA ALA A 67 8.67 -3.92 16.82
C ALA A 67 7.98 -3.89 15.45
N ILE A 68 6.68 -3.58 15.42
CA ILE A 68 5.95 -3.48 14.14
C ILE A 68 6.46 -2.29 13.33
N ILE A 69 6.61 -1.10 13.94
CA ILE A 69 7.11 0.10 13.25
C ILE A 69 8.49 -0.17 12.65
N GLU A 70 9.39 -0.79 13.41
CA GLU A 70 10.73 -1.12 12.91
C GLU A 70 10.66 -2.06 11.69
N GLY A 71 9.84 -3.12 11.76
CA GLY A 71 9.68 -4.06 10.66
C GLY A 71 9.07 -3.44 9.40
N GLU A 72 8.13 -2.53 9.58
CA GLU A 72 7.34 -1.94 8.48
C GLU A 72 8.00 -0.70 7.86
N THR A 73 8.92 -0.04 8.54
CA THR A 73 9.47 1.26 8.09
C THR A 73 10.99 1.28 7.91
N ASN A 74 11.71 0.31 8.47
CA ASN A 74 13.16 0.21 8.28
C ASN A 74 13.50 -0.46 6.93
N TRP A 75 13.14 0.22 5.86
CA TRP A 75 13.35 -0.28 4.50
C TRP A 75 14.81 -0.26 4.08
N ASP A 76 15.24 -1.27 3.35
CA ASP A 76 16.52 -1.23 2.69
C ASP A 76 16.57 -0.12 1.59
N SER A 77 17.75 0.16 1.06
CA SER A 77 17.92 1.28 0.13
C SER A 77 17.23 1.07 -1.22
N ALA A 78 16.95 -0.16 -1.61
CA ALA A 78 16.34 -0.51 -2.90
C ALA A 78 14.81 -0.59 -2.82
N TYR A 79 14.26 -0.84 -1.63
CA TYR A 79 12.81 -0.99 -1.45
C TYR A 79 12.11 0.36 -1.43
N LYS A 80 11.03 0.48 -2.19
CA LYS A 80 10.23 1.71 -2.36
C LYS A 80 8.95 1.72 -1.52
N GLY A 81 8.74 0.71 -0.69
CA GLY A 81 7.54 0.57 0.13
C GLY A 81 6.28 0.31 -0.66
N ASP A 82 6.40 -0.29 -1.85
CA ASP A 82 5.27 -0.55 -2.75
C ASP A 82 4.41 0.69 -3.08
N VAL A 83 4.95 1.89 -2.84
CA VAL A 83 4.31 3.18 -3.08
C VAL A 83 5.00 3.89 -4.24
N TYR A 84 4.23 4.21 -5.26
CA TYR A 84 4.75 4.80 -6.50
C TYR A 84 3.96 6.06 -6.85
N LEU A 85 4.65 7.18 -6.92
CA LEU A 85 4.10 8.47 -7.32
C LEU A 85 4.57 8.81 -8.73
N GLU A 86 3.65 9.19 -9.59
CA GLU A 86 3.93 9.66 -10.94
C GLU A 86 3.40 11.09 -11.09
N PHE A 87 4.23 11.99 -11.59
CA PHE A 87 3.85 13.36 -11.93
C PHE A 87 4.39 13.73 -13.31
N ALA A 88 3.54 14.32 -14.14
CA ALA A 88 3.87 14.70 -15.53
C ALA A 88 4.45 13.53 -16.35
N GLY A 89 3.98 12.29 -16.13
CA GLY A 89 4.40 11.09 -16.84
C GLY A 89 5.76 10.53 -16.41
N GLN A 90 6.30 10.96 -15.28
CA GLN A 90 7.58 10.49 -14.72
C GLN A 90 7.42 10.06 -13.27
N ASP A 91 8.14 9.00 -12.88
CA ASP A 91 8.22 8.59 -11.48
C ASP A 91 8.78 9.72 -10.62
N TYR A 92 8.10 10.02 -9.51
CA TYR A 92 8.51 11.06 -8.58
C TYR A 92 9.12 10.42 -7.33
N PRO A 93 10.38 10.76 -6.98
CA PRO A 93 11.05 10.11 -5.86
C PRO A 93 10.42 10.46 -4.52
N LEU A 94 10.23 9.44 -3.69
CA LEU A 94 9.76 9.54 -2.31
C LEU A 94 10.92 9.32 -1.33
N GLY A 95 10.79 9.90 -0.15
CA GLY A 95 11.71 9.71 0.97
C GLY A 95 11.43 8.42 1.75
N ARG A 96 11.91 8.39 2.99
CA ARG A 96 11.67 7.28 3.93
C ARG A 96 10.43 7.54 4.77
N PRO A 97 9.79 6.48 5.31
CA PRO A 97 8.66 6.65 6.21
C PRO A 97 9.01 7.51 7.42
N GLU A 98 8.13 8.43 7.74
CA GLU A 98 8.18 9.29 8.90
C GLU A 98 6.85 9.23 9.65
N ALA A 99 6.81 9.67 10.90
CA ALA A 99 5.60 9.76 11.72
C ALA A 99 4.79 8.44 11.79
N ALA A 100 5.49 7.31 11.82
CA ALA A 100 4.83 6.01 11.81
C ALA A 100 4.02 5.76 13.08
N ALA A 101 2.84 5.17 12.90
CA ALA A 101 1.94 4.78 13.98
C ALA A 101 1.33 3.41 13.71
N VAL A 102 1.02 2.68 14.79
CA VAL A 102 0.44 1.34 14.74
C VAL A 102 -0.76 1.25 15.67
N SER A 103 -1.80 0.60 15.20
CA SER A 103 -2.98 0.27 15.99
C SER A 103 -3.48 -1.14 15.67
N LEU A 104 -4.20 -1.73 16.62
CA LEU A 104 -4.96 -2.96 16.42
C LEU A 104 -6.44 -2.59 16.40
N ASN A 105 -7.10 -2.77 15.25
CA ASN A 105 -8.50 -2.44 15.06
C ASN A 105 -9.23 -3.67 14.53
N ASN A 106 -10.28 -4.11 15.23
CA ASN A 106 -11.05 -5.31 14.86
C ASN A 106 -10.15 -6.55 14.63
N ASN A 107 -9.14 -6.74 15.48
CA ASN A 107 -8.14 -7.81 15.36
C ASN A 107 -7.29 -7.76 14.06
N GLN A 108 -7.18 -6.60 13.45
CA GLN A 108 -6.32 -6.36 12.29
C GLN A 108 -5.27 -5.30 12.62
N VAL A 109 -4.03 -5.60 12.28
CA VAL A 109 -2.92 -4.64 12.40
C VAL A 109 -3.10 -3.57 11.35
N LYS A 110 -3.11 -2.32 11.81
CA LYS A 110 -3.05 -1.14 10.94
C LYS A 110 -1.76 -0.38 11.20
N VAL A 111 -0.99 -0.15 10.15
CA VAL A 111 0.21 0.70 10.16
C VAL A 111 -0.07 1.95 9.35
N SER A 112 0.39 3.10 9.81
CA SER A 112 0.33 4.34 9.03
C SER A 112 1.65 5.09 9.13
N PHE A 113 1.99 5.82 8.08
CA PHE A 113 3.21 6.63 8.01
C PHE A 113 3.07 7.70 6.93
N ASP A 114 3.93 8.69 7.00
CA ASP A 114 4.07 9.74 5.98
C ASP A 114 5.30 9.46 5.12
N LEU A 115 5.17 9.67 3.80
CA LEU A 115 6.26 9.58 2.85
C LEU A 115 6.53 10.96 2.27
N PRO A 116 7.59 11.66 2.70
CA PRO A 116 7.92 12.94 2.13
C PRO A 116 8.33 12.81 0.66
N LEU A 117 7.93 13.76 -0.17
CA LEU A 117 8.44 13.89 -1.52
C LEU A 117 9.89 14.37 -1.46
N SER A 118 10.73 13.95 -2.41
CA SER A 118 12.11 14.44 -2.52
C SER A 118 12.19 15.97 -2.63
N GLN A 119 11.18 16.59 -3.22
CA GLN A 119 10.96 18.03 -3.24
C GLN A 119 9.45 18.32 -3.29
N PRO A 120 8.95 19.31 -2.54
CA PRO A 120 7.54 19.71 -2.64
C PRO A 120 7.20 20.24 -4.04
N VAL A 121 6.06 19.77 -4.59
CA VAL A 121 5.64 20.07 -5.97
C VAL A 121 4.30 20.77 -6.00
N ARG A 122 4.14 21.75 -6.92
CA ARG A 122 2.85 22.38 -7.22
C ARG A 122 2.13 21.57 -8.28
N ILE A 123 0.86 21.30 -8.03
CA ILE A 123 0.01 20.54 -8.96
C ILE A 123 -0.89 21.54 -9.69
N ASP A 124 -0.42 22.07 -10.80
CA ASP A 124 -1.13 23.12 -11.58
C ASP A 124 -1.25 22.81 -13.08
N SER A 125 -0.47 21.85 -13.59
CA SER A 125 -0.37 21.59 -15.02
C SER A 125 -0.61 20.16 -15.44
N ALA A 126 -0.51 19.22 -14.53
CA ALA A 126 -0.70 17.79 -14.77
C ALA A 126 -1.21 17.09 -13.51
N PRO A 127 -2.01 16.02 -13.67
CA PRO A 127 -2.41 15.20 -12.54
C PRO A 127 -1.21 14.45 -11.94
N VAL A 128 -1.31 14.19 -10.63
CA VAL A 128 -0.47 13.23 -9.92
C VAL A 128 -1.20 11.90 -9.88
N PHE A 129 -0.49 10.81 -10.11
CA PHE A 129 -1.00 9.45 -9.95
C PHE A 129 -0.23 8.72 -8.85
N LEU A 130 -0.96 8.23 -7.88
CA LEU A 130 -0.43 7.38 -6.82
C LEU A 130 -0.90 5.95 -7.05
N ARG A 131 0.02 4.98 -6.97
CA ARG A 131 -0.27 3.55 -7.02
C ARG A 131 0.37 2.84 -5.86
N LEU A 132 -0.31 1.81 -5.39
CA LEU A 132 0.25 0.85 -4.44
C LEU A 132 0.27 -0.52 -5.11
N TYR A 133 1.45 -1.12 -5.20
CA TYR A 133 1.61 -2.47 -5.74
C TYR A 133 2.95 -3.07 -5.36
N ASP A 134 2.95 -4.37 -5.09
CA ASP A 134 4.17 -5.16 -5.05
C ASP A 134 4.56 -5.56 -6.48
N PRO A 135 5.79 -5.29 -6.94
CA PRO A 135 6.24 -5.66 -8.30
C PRO A 135 6.05 -7.13 -8.65
N PHE A 136 6.06 -8.02 -7.66
CA PHE A 136 5.91 -9.47 -7.85
C PHE A 136 4.48 -9.97 -7.63
N PHE A 137 3.55 -9.06 -7.26
CA PHE A 137 2.17 -9.39 -6.93
C PHE A 137 2.01 -10.42 -5.79
N TYR A 138 2.95 -10.40 -4.84
CA TYR A 138 2.85 -11.17 -3.62
C TYR A 138 1.85 -10.51 -2.66
N PHE A 139 1.87 -9.16 -2.60
CA PHE A 139 0.91 -8.33 -1.92
C PHE A 139 -0.13 -7.79 -2.90
N ALA A 140 -1.42 -7.89 -2.55
CA ALA A 140 -2.51 -7.22 -3.22
C ALA A 140 -3.00 -6.05 -2.37
N TYR A 141 -2.87 -4.86 -2.91
CA TYR A 141 -3.36 -3.63 -2.30
C TYR A 141 -4.71 -3.25 -2.87
N SER A 142 -5.72 -3.17 -2.00
CA SER A 142 -7.03 -2.59 -2.33
C SER A 142 -7.09 -1.17 -1.81
N ILE A 143 -7.19 -0.18 -2.69
CA ILE A 143 -7.31 1.21 -2.26
C ILE A 143 -8.76 1.45 -1.84
N VAL A 144 -8.96 1.63 -0.53
CA VAL A 144 -10.28 1.90 0.03
C VAL A 144 -10.45 3.40 0.30
N PRO A 145 -11.66 3.96 0.17
CA PRO A 145 -11.92 5.36 0.48
C PRO A 145 -11.49 5.69 1.91
N ALA A 146 -10.83 6.81 2.12
CA ALA A 146 -10.53 7.31 3.44
C ALA A 146 -11.84 7.61 4.19
N ILE A 147 -11.92 7.22 5.47
CA ILE A 147 -13.04 7.63 6.32
C ILE A 147 -12.85 9.11 6.69
N ASP A 148 -11.61 9.49 6.96
CA ASP A 148 -11.23 10.87 7.17
C ASP A 148 -10.69 11.43 5.84
N PRO A 149 -11.40 12.37 5.20
CA PRO A 149 -10.81 13.08 4.08
C PRO A 149 -9.54 13.76 4.59
N THR A 150 -8.42 13.54 3.94
CA THR A 150 -7.29 14.45 4.07
C THR A 150 -7.81 15.83 3.71
N ASP A 151 -7.43 16.84 4.49
CA ASP A 151 -7.77 18.24 4.21
C ASP A 151 -7.09 18.65 2.89
N LEU A 152 -7.70 18.24 1.79
CA LEU A 152 -7.26 18.69 0.47
C LEU A 152 -7.57 20.20 0.36
N PRO A 153 -6.70 20.98 -0.25
CA PRO A 153 -7.03 22.34 -0.68
C PRO A 153 -8.33 22.34 -1.48
N GLU A 154 -9.14 23.41 -1.34
CA GLU A 154 -10.46 23.53 -1.98
C GLU A 154 -10.40 23.34 -3.49
N GLU A 155 -9.28 23.73 -4.11
CA GLU A 155 -9.03 23.59 -5.55
C GLU A 155 -8.59 22.18 -5.96
N CYS A 156 -8.36 21.26 -5.00
CA CYS A 156 -7.84 19.93 -5.28
C CYS A 156 -8.91 18.85 -5.11
N GLN A 157 -8.83 17.83 -5.96
CA GLN A 157 -9.70 16.65 -5.92
C GLN A 157 -8.86 15.38 -6.07
N ALA A 158 -9.15 14.38 -5.25
CA ALA A 158 -8.58 13.06 -5.36
C ALA A 158 -9.68 12.03 -5.67
N GLN A 159 -9.42 11.14 -6.63
CA GLN A 159 -10.34 10.07 -7.00
C GLN A 159 -9.62 8.76 -7.18
N ILE A 160 -10.24 7.66 -6.73
CA ILE A 160 -9.77 6.31 -6.99
C ILE A 160 -10.23 5.94 -8.41
N VAL A 161 -9.28 5.52 -9.25
CA VAL A 161 -9.54 4.96 -10.57
C VAL A 161 -9.23 3.48 -10.48
N PRO A 162 -10.27 2.64 -10.38
CA PRO A 162 -10.08 1.20 -10.22
C PRO A 162 -9.43 0.60 -11.47
N PHE A 163 -8.70 -0.49 -11.25
CA PHE A 163 -8.20 -1.30 -12.33
C PHE A 163 -9.36 -2.11 -12.94
N GLU A 164 -9.54 -1.97 -14.24
CA GLU A 164 -10.52 -2.75 -15.01
C GLU A 164 -9.77 -3.63 -16.02
N PRO A 165 -9.66 -4.94 -15.76
CA PRO A 165 -8.88 -5.83 -16.62
C PRO A 165 -9.52 -6.00 -17.99
N ASN A 166 -8.73 -5.89 -19.04
CA ASN A 166 -9.09 -6.40 -20.35
C ASN A 166 -8.91 -7.94 -20.42
N ALA A 167 -9.32 -8.55 -21.52
CA ALA A 167 -9.27 -10.02 -21.67
C ALA A 167 -7.85 -10.60 -21.54
N ALA A 168 -6.81 -9.89 -21.98
CA ALA A 168 -5.43 -10.34 -21.88
C ALA A 168 -4.91 -10.24 -20.43
N GLU A 169 -5.29 -9.18 -19.72
CA GLU A 169 -4.95 -8.97 -18.30
C GLU A 169 -5.68 -9.98 -17.41
N SER A 170 -6.96 -10.27 -17.68
CA SER A 170 -7.69 -11.34 -16.98
C SER A 170 -7.02 -12.70 -17.18
N ALA A 171 -6.63 -13.03 -18.41
CA ALA A 171 -5.91 -14.28 -18.69
C ALA A 171 -4.53 -14.33 -18.02
N LEU A 172 -3.88 -13.19 -17.81
CA LEU A 172 -2.63 -13.09 -17.06
C LEU A 172 -2.87 -13.30 -15.55
N GLN A 173 -3.93 -12.72 -14.98
CA GLN A 173 -4.33 -12.96 -13.59
C GLN A 173 -4.60 -14.44 -13.32
N ASP A 174 -5.32 -15.12 -14.25
CA ASP A 174 -5.59 -16.55 -14.14
C ASP A 174 -4.30 -17.38 -14.14
N LYS A 175 -3.31 -17.01 -14.95
CA LYS A 175 -2.00 -17.66 -14.97
C LYS A 175 -1.24 -17.45 -13.67
N LEU A 176 -1.24 -16.24 -13.11
CA LEU A 176 -0.62 -15.95 -11.83
C LEU A 176 -1.29 -16.74 -10.69
N ALA A 177 -2.61 -16.80 -10.69
CA ALA A 177 -3.36 -17.56 -9.71
C ALA A 177 -3.10 -19.08 -9.79
N ALA A 178 -2.63 -19.59 -10.91
CA ALA A 178 -2.29 -21.00 -11.12
C ALA A 178 -0.84 -21.37 -10.76
N LEU A 179 0.02 -20.38 -10.47
CA LEU A 179 1.40 -20.62 -10.03
C LEU A 179 1.45 -21.31 -8.67
N GLY A 180 2.46 -22.11 -8.43
CA GLY A 180 2.75 -22.67 -7.11
C GLY A 180 3.38 -21.61 -6.19
N ARG A 181 3.38 -21.86 -4.87
CA ARG A 181 3.88 -20.94 -3.86
C ARG A 181 5.35 -20.52 -4.05
N GLU A 182 6.14 -21.42 -4.64
CA GLU A 182 7.58 -21.23 -4.86
C GLU A 182 7.90 -20.76 -6.28
N ASP A 183 6.87 -20.59 -7.12
CA ASP A 183 7.08 -20.20 -8.51
C ASP A 183 7.29 -18.69 -8.61
N ILE A 184 8.36 -18.27 -9.28
CA ILE A 184 8.63 -16.86 -9.57
C ILE A 184 8.11 -16.55 -10.96
N PHE A 185 7.23 -15.57 -11.05
CA PHE A 185 6.75 -15.09 -12.34
C PHE A 185 7.81 -14.20 -13.00
N SER A 186 8.09 -14.45 -14.28
CA SER A 186 9.18 -13.79 -15.01
C SER A 186 8.84 -12.40 -15.57
N VAL A 187 7.63 -11.91 -15.38
CA VAL A 187 7.22 -10.56 -15.84
C VAL A 187 7.55 -9.54 -14.77
N GLU A 188 8.44 -8.63 -15.10
CA GLU A 188 8.79 -7.52 -14.22
C GLU A 188 7.59 -6.59 -14.00
N ASN A 189 7.43 -6.09 -12.76
CA ASN A 189 6.39 -5.14 -12.37
C ASN A 189 4.96 -5.60 -12.69
N VAL A 190 4.69 -6.90 -12.61
CA VAL A 190 3.37 -7.47 -12.92
C VAL A 190 2.29 -6.89 -12.01
N GLY A 191 2.58 -6.59 -10.75
CA GLY A 191 1.64 -5.97 -9.82
C GLY A 191 1.16 -4.59 -10.26
N ARG A 192 1.99 -3.83 -10.97
CA ARG A 192 1.58 -2.53 -11.54
C ARG A 192 0.40 -2.66 -12.51
N LEU A 193 0.31 -3.76 -13.24
CA LEU A 193 -0.75 -4.01 -14.21
C LEU A 193 -2.11 -4.19 -13.54
N PHE A 194 -2.14 -4.63 -12.28
CA PHE A 194 -3.35 -4.97 -11.54
C PHE A 194 -3.68 -3.96 -10.43
N SER A 195 -2.91 -2.87 -10.35
CA SER A 195 -3.09 -1.89 -9.29
C SER A 195 -4.13 -0.83 -9.65
N ASP A 196 -5.00 -0.53 -8.71
CA ASP A 196 -5.75 0.71 -8.71
C ASP A 196 -4.81 1.91 -8.72
N LYS A 197 -5.32 3.07 -9.06
CA LYS A 197 -4.59 4.33 -8.93
C LYS A 197 -5.44 5.40 -8.27
N VAL A 198 -4.81 6.26 -7.49
CA VAL A 198 -5.43 7.51 -7.04
C VAL A 198 -4.93 8.63 -7.93
N GLN A 199 -5.86 9.34 -8.52
CA GLN A 199 -5.58 10.53 -9.32
C GLN A 199 -5.87 11.77 -8.47
N LEU A 200 -4.87 12.64 -8.32
CA LEU A 200 -4.98 13.94 -7.70
C LEU A 200 -4.85 15.03 -8.75
N THR A 201 -5.78 15.95 -8.76
CA THR A 201 -5.81 17.14 -9.64
C THR A 201 -6.05 18.38 -8.81
N CYS A 202 -5.43 19.49 -9.16
CA CYS A 202 -5.67 20.82 -8.57
C CYS A 202 -5.83 21.86 -9.71
N GLY A 203 -6.68 22.87 -9.49
CA GLY A 203 -6.91 23.95 -10.48
C GLY A 203 -8.35 24.32 -10.67
#